data_b3fddbd5832071737a933d553880d7a6
#
_entry.id   b3fddbd5832071737a933d553880d7a6
#
_cell.length_a   1.000
_cell.length_b   1.000
_cell.length_c   1.000
_cell.angle_alpha   90.00
_cell.angle_beta   90.00
_cell.angle_gamma   90.00
#
_symmetry.space_group_name_H-M   'P 1'
#
loop_
_entity.id
_entity.type
_entity.pdbx_description
1 polymer ?
#
loop_
_entity_poly.entity_id
_entity_poly.type
_entity_poly.pdbx_seq_one_letter_code
_entity_poly.pdbx_strand_id
1 'polypeptide(L)'
;YDENYGTLIGYPSSYDSDKQVNDHHFHYGYWIKAAAAVAMKDPQWAKEWGGMVYEMIGDIANVNRDGKGYNANSPTKYPFLRNFDIYEGHSWASGVANYEYDENGELVDKKGGLSGGNNQESSSEAINAWASLILWGEAVGNTTIRDAGIYMYTTEIAAIEDYYYDVHNEIFTEKYK
;
A
#
# COMPACT_ATOMS: atom_id res chain seq x y z
N TYR A 1 13.91 -3.22 -10.50
CA TYR A 1 13.92 -3.77 -9.15
C TYR A 1 15.12 -3.22 -8.38
N ASP A 2 14.89 -2.69 -7.19
CA ASP A 2 15.95 -2.23 -6.28
C ASP A 2 16.22 -3.30 -5.22
N GLU A 3 17.45 -3.82 -5.21
CA GLU A 3 17.83 -4.91 -4.30
C GLU A 3 17.97 -4.45 -2.84
N ASN A 4 18.23 -3.15 -2.61
CA ASN A 4 18.39 -2.63 -1.26
C ASN A 4 17.04 -2.49 -0.54
N TYR A 5 16.01 -2.05 -1.28
CA TYR A 5 14.65 -1.96 -0.76
C TYR A 5 13.86 -3.26 -0.91
N GLY A 6 14.29 -4.17 -1.79
CA GLY A 6 13.55 -5.38 -2.11
C GLY A 6 12.23 -5.13 -2.83
N THR A 7 12.14 -4.07 -3.62
CA THR A 7 10.92 -3.64 -4.28
C THR A 7 11.18 -3.01 -5.65
N LEU A 8 10.13 -2.60 -6.35
CA LEU A 8 10.23 -1.84 -7.58
C LEU A 8 10.26 -0.35 -7.30
N ILE A 9 11.12 0.36 -7.99
CA ILE A 9 11.17 1.83 -8.00
C ILE A 9 11.19 2.35 -9.42
N GLY A 10 10.74 3.60 -9.60
CA GLY A 10 10.78 4.27 -10.91
C GLY A 10 12.20 4.69 -11.31
N TYR A 11 12.48 4.73 -12.63
CA TYR A 11 13.75 5.23 -13.14
C TYR A 11 13.50 6.16 -14.36
N PRO A 12 14.03 7.41 -14.32
CA PRO A 12 14.65 8.04 -13.15
C PRO A 12 13.63 8.17 -12.00
N SER A 13 14.14 8.22 -10.78
CA SER A 13 13.26 8.38 -9.61
C SER A 13 12.53 9.72 -9.67
N SER A 14 11.27 9.71 -9.27
CA SER A 14 10.43 10.91 -9.13
C SER A 14 9.49 10.74 -7.93
N TYR A 15 8.99 11.84 -7.41
CA TYR A 15 8.08 11.86 -6.26
C TYR A 15 8.64 11.17 -5.01
N ASP A 16 9.96 11.18 -4.83
CA ASP A 16 10.68 10.49 -3.74
C ASP A 16 10.36 8.99 -3.64
N SER A 17 9.94 8.37 -4.75
CA SER A 17 9.59 6.95 -4.80
C SER A 17 10.76 6.01 -4.50
N ASP A 18 11.99 6.50 -4.61
CA ASP A 18 13.23 5.78 -4.31
C ASP A 18 13.72 5.99 -2.87
N LYS A 19 13.51 7.18 -2.30
CA LYS A 19 14.02 7.55 -0.97
C LYS A 19 13.03 7.35 0.15
N GLN A 20 11.77 7.68 -0.13
CA GLN A 20 10.67 7.61 0.84
C GLN A 20 9.73 6.44 0.54
N VAL A 21 10.00 5.68 -0.52
CA VAL A 21 9.10 4.63 -1.06
C VAL A 21 7.65 5.11 -1.19
N ASN A 22 7.52 6.38 -1.65
CA ASN A 22 6.27 7.12 -1.77
C ASN A 22 5.42 6.59 -2.92
N ASP A 23 4.10 6.69 -2.80
CA ASP A 23 3.11 6.38 -3.83
C ASP A 23 3.09 4.92 -4.33
N HIS A 24 3.79 4.02 -3.65
CA HIS A 24 3.93 2.65 -4.13
C HIS A 24 2.59 1.94 -4.29
N HIS A 25 1.65 2.07 -3.35
CA HIS A 25 0.36 1.40 -3.49
C HIS A 25 -0.48 2.00 -4.64
N PHE A 26 -0.37 3.31 -4.91
CA PHE A 26 -1.02 3.93 -6.05
C PHE A 26 -0.50 3.33 -7.36
N HIS A 27 0.83 3.30 -7.53
CA HIS A 27 1.44 2.80 -8.75
C HIS A 27 1.33 1.28 -8.89
N TYR A 28 1.58 0.53 -7.83
CA TYR A 28 1.56 -0.93 -7.87
C TYR A 28 0.17 -1.50 -8.06
N GLY A 29 -0.86 -0.78 -7.63
CA GLY A 29 -2.25 -1.16 -7.90
C GLY A 29 -2.52 -1.42 -9.37
N TYR A 30 -2.00 -0.59 -10.27
CA TYR A 30 -2.13 -0.79 -11.72
C TYR A 30 -1.38 -2.03 -12.22
N TRP A 31 -0.15 -2.23 -11.75
CA TRP A 31 0.66 -3.39 -12.13
C TRP A 31 0.08 -4.70 -11.63
N ILE A 32 -0.35 -4.75 -10.38
CA ILE A 32 -0.97 -5.93 -9.77
C ILE A 32 -2.29 -6.26 -10.50
N LYS A 33 -3.09 -5.25 -10.82
CA LYS A 33 -4.33 -5.43 -11.59
C LYS A 33 -4.09 -5.99 -12.99
N ALA A 34 -3.08 -5.47 -13.69
CA ALA A 34 -2.69 -5.98 -14.99
C ALA A 34 -2.21 -7.44 -14.88
N ALA A 35 -1.37 -7.74 -13.89
CA ALA A 35 -0.90 -9.09 -13.62
C ALA A 35 -2.05 -10.06 -13.31
N ALA A 36 -3.03 -9.64 -12.52
CA ALA A 36 -4.23 -10.43 -12.22
C ALA A 36 -5.03 -10.75 -13.50
N ALA A 37 -5.19 -9.77 -14.38
CA ALA A 37 -5.88 -9.98 -15.66
C ALA A 37 -5.16 -10.99 -16.56
N VAL A 38 -3.82 -10.97 -16.57
CA VAL A 38 -3.01 -11.97 -17.27
C VAL A 38 -3.15 -13.34 -16.61
N ALA A 39 -3.00 -13.42 -15.29
CA ALA A 39 -3.08 -14.67 -14.52
C ALA A 39 -4.42 -15.40 -14.70
N MET A 40 -5.52 -14.66 -14.77
CA MET A 40 -6.86 -15.23 -15.06
C MET A 40 -6.95 -15.91 -16.43
N LYS A 41 -6.13 -15.51 -17.37
CA LYS A 41 -6.10 -16.07 -18.74
C LYS A 41 -4.98 -17.10 -18.93
N ASP A 42 -3.88 -16.88 -18.24
CA ASP A 42 -2.68 -17.72 -18.31
C ASP A 42 -2.17 -18.06 -16.90
N PRO A 43 -2.70 -19.12 -16.26
CA PRO A 43 -2.22 -19.54 -14.94
C PRO A 43 -0.74 -19.99 -14.93
N GLN A 44 -0.18 -20.36 -16.09
CA GLN A 44 1.22 -20.73 -16.18
C GLN A 44 2.13 -19.50 -16.05
N TRP A 45 1.73 -18.39 -16.67
CA TRP A 45 2.41 -17.10 -16.47
C TRP A 45 2.45 -16.70 -14.98
N ALA A 46 1.34 -16.89 -14.28
CA ALA A 46 1.28 -16.57 -12.84
C ALA A 46 2.25 -17.42 -12.01
N LYS A 47 2.47 -18.68 -12.36
CA LYS A 47 3.45 -19.55 -11.69
C LYS A 47 4.89 -19.11 -11.96
N GLU A 48 5.17 -18.63 -13.15
CA GLU A 48 6.51 -18.23 -13.58
C GLU A 48 6.87 -16.84 -13.04
N TRP A 49 5.96 -15.86 -13.12
CA TRP A 49 6.21 -14.46 -12.83
C TRP A 49 5.57 -13.94 -11.54
N GLY A 50 4.73 -14.72 -10.90
CA GLY A 50 3.98 -14.33 -9.70
C GLY A 50 4.87 -13.92 -8.54
N GLY A 51 6.13 -14.39 -8.48
CA GLY A 51 7.10 -13.97 -7.47
C GLY A 51 7.30 -12.45 -7.44
N MET A 52 7.42 -11.81 -8.61
CA MET A 52 7.53 -10.36 -8.72
C MET A 52 6.27 -9.64 -8.21
N VAL A 53 5.08 -10.17 -8.50
CA VAL A 53 3.82 -9.60 -8.01
C VAL A 53 3.73 -9.69 -6.49
N TYR A 54 4.18 -10.81 -5.92
CA TYR A 54 4.22 -10.98 -4.47
C TYR A 54 5.17 -10.00 -3.77
N GLU A 55 6.28 -9.59 -4.40
CA GLU A 55 7.15 -8.54 -3.86
C GLU A 55 6.42 -7.19 -3.81
N MET A 56 5.72 -6.80 -4.88
CA MET A 56 4.93 -5.57 -4.89
C MET A 56 3.83 -5.58 -3.82
N ILE A 57 3.14 -6.71 -3.65
CA ILE A 57 2.11 -6.84 -2.61
C ILE A 57 2.74 -6.83 -1.22
N GLY A 58 3.88 -7.48 -1.04
CA GLY A 58 4.63 -7.49 0.21
C GLY A 58 5.00 -6.08 0.65
N ASP A 59 5.47 -5.25 -0.27
CA ASP A 59 5.82 -3.85 0.01
C ASP A 59 4.64 -3.04 0.55
N ILE A 60 3.49 -3.12 -0.10
CA ILE A 60 2.36 -2.22 0.22
C ILE A 60 1.37 -2.77 1.25
N ALA A 61 1.24 -4.09 1.34
CA ALA A 61 0.13 -4.73 2.06
C ALA A 61 0.51 -6.07 2.70
N ASN A 62 1.70 -6.16 3.30
CA ASN A 62 2.09 -7.37 4.01
C ASN A 62 1.27 -7.55 5.29
N VAL A 63 0.55 -8.69 5.41
CA VAL A 63 -0.22 -9.02 6.63
C VAL A 63 0.52 -9.98 7.56
N ASN A 64 1.72 -10.42 7.20
CA ASN A 64 2.51 -11.31 8.03
C ASN A 64 3.33 -10.52 9.05
N ARG A 65 3.04 -10.73 10.33
CA ARG A 65 3.70 -9.99 11.41
C ARG A 65 5.14 -10.40 11.67
N ASP A 66 5.60 -11.51 11.10
CA ASP A 66 7.00 -11.94 11.15
C ASP A 66 7.87 -11.24 10.06
N GLY A 67 7.27 -10.38 9.28
CA GLY A 67 7.90 -9.62 8.21
C GLY A 67 8.10 -10.41 6.92
N LYS A 68 7.76 -11.68 6.85
CA LYS A 68 7.85 -12.43 5.60
C LYS A 68 6.78 -11.93 4.63
N GLY A 69 7.20 -11.69 3.39
CA GLY A 69 6.27 -11.41 2.29
C GLY A 69 5.53 -12.65 1.80
N TYR A 70 4.93 -12.54 0.65
CA TYR A 70 4.16 -13.63 0.02
C TYR A 70 5.00 -14.51 -0.91
N ASN A 71 6.21 -14.06 -1.26
CA ASN A 71 7.16 -14.85 -2.03
C ASN A 71 8.06 -15.66 -1.08
N ALA A 72 7.81 -16.97 -1.00
CA ALA A 72 8.55 -17.85 -0.11
C ALA A 72 10.07 -17.93 -0.40
N ASN A 73 10.50 -17.55 -1.62
CA ASN A 73 11.90 -17.56 -2.04
C ASN A 73 12.59 -16.21 -1.82
N SER A 74 11.85 -15.17 -1.40
CA SER A 74 12.42 -13.86 -1.16
C SER A 74 13.07 -13.77 0.23
N PRO A 75 14.29 -13.25 0.33
CA PRO A 75 14.90 -12.91 1.62
C PRO A 75 14.37 -11.59 2.19
N THR A 76 13.62 -10.82 1.39
CA THR A 76 13.15 -9.48 1.76
C THR A 76 12.16 -9.55 2.91
N LYS A 77 12.30 -8.60 3.83
CA LYS A 77 11.37 -8.38 4.93
C LYS A 77 10.54 -7.14 4.67
N TYR A 78 9.25 -7.26 4.92
CA TYR A 78 8.29 -6.19 4.73
C TYR A 78 7.62 -5.82 6.05
N PRO A 79 7.43 -4.53 6.33
CA PRO A 79 6.64 -4.11 7.47
C PRO A 79 5.18 -4.54 7.32
N PHE A 80 4.53 -4.74 8.45
CA PHE A 80 3.10 -5.06 8.48
C PHE A 80 2.29 -3.86 7.98
N LEU A 81 1.48 -4.05 6.95
CA LEU A 81 0.55 -3.06 6.37
C LEU A 81 1.18 -1.66 6.19
N ARG A 82 2.34 -1.58 5.51
CA ARG A 82 3.11 -0.34 5.40
C ARG A 82 2.29 0.88 4.97
N ASN A 83 1.42 0.72 3.99
CA ASN A 83 0.63 1.82 3.46
C ASN A 83 -0.72 2.01 4.15
N PHE A 84 -1.27 0.98 4.78
CA PHE A 84 -2.62 1.02 5.33
C PHE A 84 -2.61 1.23 6.85
N ASP A 85 -3.25 2.31 7.30
CA ASP A 85 -3.42 2.61 8.72
C ASP A 85 -4.70 1.98 9.26
N ILE A 86 -4.55 1.00 10.14
CA ILE A 86 -5.68 0.28 10.71
C ILE A 86 -6.50 1.12 11.71
N TYR A 87 -5.97 2.22 12.20
CA TYR A 87 -6.66 3.12 13.13
C TYR A 87 -7.47 4.16 12.40
N GLU A 88 -6.91 4.73 11.32
CA GLU A 88 -7.62 5.69 10.47
C GLU A 88 -8.54 5.00 9.45
N GLY A 89 -8.32 3.72 9.20
CA GLY A 89 -9.13 2.94 8.26
C GLY A 89 -8.84 3.23 6.79
N HIS A 90 -7.77 3.94 6.48
CA HIS A 90 -7.34 4.26 5.13
C HIS A 90 -5.81 4.27 4.97
N SER A 91 -5.35 4.43 3.75
CA SER A 91 -3.93 4.44 3.41
C SER A 91 -3.31 5.83 3.42
N TRP A 92 -1.98 5.83 3.47
CA TRP A 92 -1.14 7.01 3.36
C TRP A 92 -0.16 6.87 2.19
N ALA A 93 0.10 7.96 1.46
CA ALA A 93 0.94 7.96 0.26
C ALA A 93 2.34 7.38 0.50
N SER A 94 3.01 7.79 1.57
CA SER A 94 4.34 7.28 1.96
C SER A 94 4.27 6.10 2.93
N GLY A 95 3.07 5.60 3.21
CA GLY A 95 2.84 4.65 4.28
C GLY A 95 2.65 5.34 5.63
N VAL A 96 2.41 4.53 6.67
CA VAL A 96 2.27 5.06 8.04
C VAL A 96 3.60 5.64 8.49
N ALA A 97 3.64 6.96 8.65
CA ALA A 97 4.87 7.68 9.00
C ALA A 97 5.15 7.57 10.50
N ASN A 98 6.39 7.23 10.82
CA ASN A 98 6.90 7.34 12.17
C ASN A 98 7.69 8.65 12.31
N TYR A 99 7.43 9.36 13.40
CA TYR A 99 8.29 10.46 13.80
C TYR A 99 9.59 9.91 14.36
N GLU A 100 10.71 10.47 13.94
CA GLU A 100 11.99 10.19 14.57
C GLU A 100 12.24 11.20 15.70
N TYR A 101 12.66 10.67 16.83
CA TYR A 101 13.06 11.48 18.00
C TYR A 101 14.57 11.34 18.19
N ASP A 102 15.22 12.41 18.61
CA ASP A 102 16.63 12.39 18.99
C ASP A 102 16.85 11.68 20.35
N GLU A 103 18.09 11.60 20.78
CA GLU A 103 18.48 11.01 22.06
C GLU A 103 17.85 11.67 23.30
N ASN A 104 17.34 12.90 23.15
CA ASN A 104 16.68 13.66 24.20
C ASN A 104 15.16 13.52 24.15
N GLY A 105 14.62 12.79 23.16
CA GLY A 105 13.19 12.64 22.93
C GLY A 105 12.54 13.81 22.22
N GLU A 106 13.33 14.71 21.62
CA GLU A 106 12.82 15.81 20.80
C GLU A 106 12.60 15.37 19.37
N LEU A 107 11.53 15.86 18.74
CA LEU A 107 11.19 15.56 17.36
C LEU A 107 12.28 16.07 16.41
N VAL A 108 12.86 15.18 15.65
CA VAL A 108 13.86 15.55 14.65
C VAL A 108 13.15 16.08 13.40
N ASP A 109 13.23 17.41 13.22
CA ASP A 109 12.77 18.05 11.98
C ASP A 109 13.75 17.74 10.84
N LYS A 110 13.45 16.69 10.08
CA LYS A 110 14.20 16.38 8.87
C LYS A 110 13.67 17.21 7.71
N LYS A 111 14.42 18.23 7.32
CA LYS A 111 14.20 18.94 6.07
C LYS A 111 14.15 17.93 4.92
N GLY A 112 12.98 17.74 4.33
CA GLY A 112 12.74 16.78 3.27
C GLY A 112 12.34 15.37 3.74
N GLY A 113 12.12 15.16 5.05
CA GLY A 113 11.45 13.97 5.58
C GLY A 113 9.93 14.18 5.68
N LEU A 114 9.26 13.21 6.29
CA LEU A 114 7.81 13.24 6.53
C LEU A 114 7.39 14.25 7.61
N SER A 115 8.12 15.38 7.73
CA SER A 115 7.85 16.45 8.70
C SER A 115 6.48 17.09 8.52
N GLY A 116 5.85 16.91 7.37
CA GLY A 116 4.47 17.31 7.08
C GLY A 116 3.40 16.38 7.63
N GLY A 117 3.79 15.28 8.26
CA GLY A 117 2.87 14.23 8.69
C GLY A 117 2.47 13.27 7.56
N ASN A 118 1.45 12.48 7.82
CA ASN A 118 0.89 11.56 6.85
C ASN A 118 0.07 12.32 5.79
N ASN A 119 0.14 11.85 4.56
CA ASN A 119 -0.53 12.40 3.39
C ASN A 119 -1.33 11.32 2.68
N GLN A 120 -2.63 11.54 2.50
CA GLN A 120 -3.47 10.74 1.62
C GLN A 120 -3.72 11.54 0.34
N GLU A 121 -3.20 11.10 -0.77
CA GLU A 121 -3.11 11.89 -2.00
C GLU A 121 -4.16 11.52 -3.04
N SER A 122 -4.52 10.24 -3.10
CA SER A 122 -5.45 9.73 -4.11
C SER A 122 -6.28 8.55 -3.58
N SER A 123 -7.47 8.85 -3.06
CA SER A 123 -8.39 7.84 -2.56
C SER A 123 -8.78 6.82 -3.64
N SER A 124 -8.98 7.25 -4.88
CA SER A 124 -9.37 6.37 -5.99
C SER A 124 -8.25 5.38 -6.36
N GLU A 125 -7.00 5.79 -6.31
CA GLU A 125 -5.87 4.90 -6.58
C GLU A 125 -5.61 3.93 -5.44
N ALA A 126 -5.82 4.37 -4.19
CA ALA A 126 -5.78 3.48 -3.03
C ALA A 126 -6.83 2.36 -3.15
N ILE A 127 -8.07 2.71 -3.44
CA ILE A 127 -9.14 1.73 -3.66
C ILE A 127 -8.80 0.78 -4.84
N ASN A 128 -8.22 1.30 -5.93
CA ASN A 128 -7.75 0.47 -7.03
C ASN A 128 -6.66 -0.51 -6.59
N ALA A 129 -5.75 -0.09 -5.70
CA ALA A 129 -4.72 -0.98 -5.16
C ALA A 129 -5.32 -2.17 -4.40
N TRP A 130 -6.25 -1.91 -3.49
CA TRP A 130 -6.89 -2.98 -2.72
C TRP A 130 -7.76 -3.88 -3.58
N ALA A 131 -8.49 -3.33 -4.54
CA ALA A 131 -9.22 -4.11 -5.53
C ALA A 131 -8.29 -5.03 -6.35
N SER A 132 -7.08 -4.56 -6.66
CA SER A 132 -6.09 -5.36 -7.40
C SER A 132 -5.60 -6.57 -6.60
N LEU A 133 -5.46 -6.43 -5.28
CA LEU A 133 -5.12 -7.55 -4.39
C LEU A 133 -6.21 -8.62 -4.38
N ILE A 134 -7.47 -8.20 -4.34
CA ILE A 134 -8.61 -9.12 -4.43
C ILE A 134 -8.54 -9.93 -5.73
N LEU A 135 -8.38 -9.23 -6.85
CA LEU A 135 -8.31 -9.85 -8.18
C LEU A 135 -7.11 -10.80 -8.31
N TRP A 136 -5.94 -10.41 -7.81
CA TRP A 136 -4.76 -11.26 -7.82
C TRP A 136 -4.97 -12.50 -6.95
N GLY A 137 -5.45 -12.31 -5.72
CA GLY A 137 -5.73 -13.42 -4.80
C GLY A 137 -6.68 -14.45 -5.38
N GLU A 138 -7.77 -13.99 -6.04
CA GLU A 138 -8.70 -14.86 -6.77
C GLU A 138 -8.02 -15.56 -7.94
N ALA A 139 -7.25 -14.86 -8.76
CA ALA A 139 -6.61 -15.41 -9.94
C ALA A 139 -5.62 -16.54 -9.62
N VAL A 140 -4.92 -16.46 -8.49
CA VAL A 140 -3.89 -17.43 -8.09
C VAL A 140 -4.33 -18.35 -6.94
N GLY A 141 -5.56 -18.22 -6.43
CA GLY A 141 -6.10 -19.01 -5.33
C GLY A 141 -5.47 -18.67 -3.96
N ASN A 142 -4.92 -17.48 -3.78
CA ASN A 142 -4.34 -17.03 -2.51
C ASN A 142 -5.37 -16.27 -1.68
N THR A 143 -6.06 -16.97 -0.79
CA THR A 143 -7.11 -16.41 0.05
C THR A 143 -6.60 -15.39 1.05
N THR A 144 -5.36 -15.49 1.52
CA THR A 144 -4.76 -14.51 2.45
C THR A 144 -4.66 -13.13 1.80
N ILE A 145 -4.17 -13.06 0.57
CA ILE A 145 -4.07 -11.79 -0.18
C ILE A 145 -5.46 -11.27 -0.52
N ARG A 146 -6.36 -12.14 -0.98
CA ARG A 146 -7.74 -11.76 -1.30
C ARG A 146 -8.45 -11.14 -0.09
N ASP A 147 -8.40 -11.81 1.05
CA ASP A 147 -9.11 -11.40 2.26
C ASP A 147 -8.51 -10.11 2.84
N ALA A 148 -7.18 -9.95 2.78
CA ALA A 148 -6.52 -8.69 3.11
C ALA A 148 -6.98 -7.55 2.19
N GLY A 149 -7.07 -7.81 0.87
CA GLY A 149 -7.60 -6.85 -0.09
C GLY A 149 -9.05 -6.47 0.20
N ILE A 150 -9.92 -7.43 0.51
CA ILE A 150 -11.31 -7.16 0.89
C ILE A 150 -11.40 -6.28 2.13
N TYR A 151 -10.62 -6.60 3.17
CA TYR A 151 -10.58 -5.82 4.40
C TYR A 151 -10.18 -4.36 4.12
N MET A 152 -9.05 -4.13 3.46
CA MET A 152 -8.56 -2.78 3.16
C MET A 152 -9.52 -2.03 2.23
N TYR A 153 -10.05 -2.69 1.20
CA TYR A 153 -11.00 -2.10 0.26
C TYR A 153 -12.26 -1.59 0.96
N THR A 154 -12.91 -2.44 1.75
CA THR A 154 -14.17 -2.08 2.39
C THR A 154 -13.98 -1.05 3.50
N THR A 155 -12.89 -1.15 4.25
CA THR A 155 -12.59 -0.22 5.34
C THR A 155 -12.22 1.16 4.80
N GLU A 156 -11.39 1.24 3.75
CA GLU A 156 -11.00 2.52 3.17
C GLU A 156 -12.16 3.20 2.44
N ILE A 157 -13.07 2.46 1.81
CA ILE A 157 -14.29 3.07 1.26
C ILE A 157 -15.10 3.75 2.37
N ALA A 158 -15.34 3.08 3.50
CA ALA A 158 -16.07 3.66 4.61
C ALA A 158 -15.36 4.93 5.16
N ALA A 159 -14.04 4.87 5.32
CA ALA A 159 -13.27 6.03 5.76
C ALA A 159 -13.34 7.21 4.75
N ILE A 160 -13.32 6.92 3.45
CA ILE A 160 -13.46 7.93 2.40
C ILE A 160 -14.85 8.57 2.42
N GLU A 161 -15.89 7.78 2.55
CA GLU A 161 -17.27 8.27 2.64
C GLU A 161 -17.45 9.21 3.83
N ASP A 162 -16.83 8.90 4.97
CA ASP A 162 -16.92 9.72 6.17
C ASP A 162 -15.98 10.94 6.11
N TYR A 163 -14.66 10.71 5.92
CA TYR A 163 -13.64 11.75 6.13
C TYR A 163 -13.43 12.69 4.94
N TYR A 164 -13.71 12.22 3.71
CA TYR A 164 -13.45 13.04 2.51
C TYR A 164 -14.74 13.57 1.88
N TYR A 165 -15.84 12.85 1.99
CA TYR A 165 -17.10 13.24 1.36
C TYR A 165 -18.23 13.55 2.34
N ASP A 166 -18.10 13.14 3.60
CA ASP A 166 -19.11 13.34 4.65
C ASP A 166 -20.54 13.02 4.14
N VAL A 167 -20.67 11.85 3.52
CA VAL A 167 -21.92 11.46 2.83
C VAL A 167 -23.13 11.41 3.77
N HIS A 168 -22.88 11.26 5.08
CA HIS A 168 -23.89 11.22 6.12
C HIS A 168 -24.09 12.58 6.84
N ASN A 169 -23.31 13.59 6.51
CA ASN A 169 -23.31 14.92 7.16
C ASN A 169 -23.03 14.85 8.67
N GLU A 170 -22.16 13.99 9.13
CA GLU A 170 -21.87 13.74 10.55
C GLU A 170 -20.48 14.25 10.98
N ILE A 171 -19.57 14.46 10.03
CA ILE A 171 -18.15 14.74 10.29
C ILE A 171 -17.84 16.22 10.13
N PHE A 172 -18.27 16.85 9.01
CA PHE A 172 -17.93 18.23 8.73
C PHE A 172 -18.87 19.19 9.44
N THR A 173 -18.29 20.22 10.04
CA THR A 173 -19.09 21.32 10.63
C THR A 173 -19.67 22.18 9.52
N GLU A 174 -20.76 22.94 9.84
CA GLU A 174 -21.41 23.87 8.90
C GLU A 174 -20.43 24.86 8.21
N LYS A 175 -19.30 25.14 8.83
CA LYS A 175 -18.28 26.01 8.26
C LYS A 175 -17.61 25.41 7.00
N TYR A 176 -17.62 24.08 6.85
CA TYR A 176 -16.95 23.35 5.78
C TYR A 176 -17.94 22.71 4.80
N LYS A 177 -19.23 22.93 4.98
CA LYS A 177 -20.29 22.57 4.03
C LYS A 177 -20.61 23.76 3.08
#